data_67dd9d6e093f45a4343db13e2147860d
#
_entry.id   67dd9d6e093f45a4343db13e2147860d
#
_cell.length_a   1.000
_cell.length_b   1.000
_cell.length_c   1.000
_cell.angle_alpha   90.00
_cell.angle_beta   90.00
_cell.angle_gamma   90.00
#
_symmetry.space_group_name_H-M   'P 1'
#
loop_
_entity.id
_entity.type
_entity.pdbx_description
1 polymer ?
#
loop_
_entity_poly.entity_id
_entity_poly.type
_entity_poly.pdbx_seq_one_letter_code
_entity_poly.pdbx_strand_id
1 'polypeptide(L)'
;MTTTPVPAPAPSHALPLAQQLDSLWADAQQRVYALIVGAKVPDLRERLAAGDVDDWDGLWTGELDADERVAAPVLVTLKRASSFTDWLLSEAAATFGGWGAVAQSSLPFLTMRTHGRALCKAQLPNGQSIRIDWMDPDVIEALLPVAAPDQLQRVYAGFDALTTMADDRWTRWSLSGTRLLREVTGVA
;
A
#
# COMPACT_ATOMS: atom_id res chain seq x y z
N MET A 1 -2.47 -8.56 39.03
CA MET A 1 -2.51 -8.18 37.60
C MET A 1 -1.13 -8.46 37.01
N THR A 2 -1.01 -9.59 36.31
CA THR A 2 0.28 -10.06 35.78
C THR A 2 0.40 -9.54 34.35
N THR A 3 1.27 -8.57 34.16
CA THR A 3 1.57 -8.01 32.84
C THR A 3 2.42 -9.03 32.08
N THR A 4 1.85 -9.65 31.05
CA THR A 4 2.60 -10.53 30.14
C THR A 4 3.56 -9.64 29.33
N PRO A 5 4.86 -9.90 29.31
CA PRO A 5 5.80 -9.12 28.51
C PRO A 5 5.52 -9.33 27.03
N VAL A 6 5.42 -8.20 26.31
CA VAL A 6 5.37 -8.20 24.83
C VAL A 6 6.69 -8.82 24.33
N PRO A 7 6.66 -9.86 23.50
CA PRO A 7 7.89 -10.43 22.95
C PRO A 7 8.64 -9.37 22.13
N ALA A 8 9.96 -9.28 22.36
CA ALA A 8 10.84 -8.44 21.58
C ALA A 8 10.73 -8.79 20.09
N PRO A 9 10.77 -7.79 19.18
CA PRO A 9 10.76 -8.06 17.75
C PRO A 9 11.95 -8.94 17.37
N ALA A 10 11.69 -9.97 16.56
CA ALA A 10 12.73 -10.83 16.01
C ALA A 10 13.77 -9.97 15.24
N PRO A 11 15.05 -10.36 15.22
CA PRO A 11 16.08 -9.63 14.52
C PRO A 11 15.69 -9.47 13.05
N SER A 12 15.66 -8.20 12.59
CA SER A 12 15.39 -7.85 11.20
C SER A 12 16.56 -8.37 10.36
N HIS A 13 16.33 -9.38 9.53
CA HIS A 13 17.31 -9.80 8.53
C HIS A 13 17.27 -8.78 7.39
N ALA A 14 18.37 -8.05 7.20
CA ALA A 14 18.52 -7.18 6.03
C ALA A 14 18.69 -8.06 4.80
N LEU A 15 17.85 -7.84 3.79
CA LEU A 15 17.93 -8.51 2.48
C LEU A 15 18.37 -7.51 1.41
N PRO A 16 19.13 -7.93 0.40
CA PRO A 16 19.41 -7.09 -0.76
C PRO A 16 18.12 -6.59 -1.40
N LEU A 17 18.08 -5.32 -1.81
CA LEU A 17 16.91 -4.70 -2.44
C LEU A 17 16.38 -5.54 -3.63
N ALA A 18 17.28 -6.07 -4.46
CA ALA A 18 16.90 -6.92 -5.57
C ALA A 18 16.10 -8.16 -5.15
N GLN A 19 16.46 -8.78 -4.02
CA GLN A 19 15.75 -9.95 -3.50
C GLN A 19 14.38 -9.56 -2.93
N GLN A 20 14.27 -8.40 -2.31
CA GLN A 20 12.99 -7.87 -1.84
C GLN A 20 12.07 -7.54 -3.01
N LEU A 21 12.59 -6.89 -4.05
CA LEU A 21 11.86 -6.62 -5.28
C LEU A 21 11.36 -7.93 -5.91
N ASP A 22 12.22 -8.93 -6.04
CA ASP A 22 11.85 -10.24 -6.60
C ASP A 22 10.72 -10.91 -5.81
N SER A 23 10.65 -10.72 -4.50
CA SER A 23 9.60 -11.29 -3.64
C SER A 23 8.20 -10.75 -3.96
N LEU A 24 8.08 -9.55 -4.52
CA LEU A 24 6.80 -8.98 -4.92
C LEU A 24 6.16 -9.75 -6.09
N TRP A 25 6.97 -10.35 -6.97
CA TRP A 25 6.52 -11.15 -8.13
C TRP A 25 6.80 -12.65 -7.97
N ALA A 26 6.96 -13.13 -6.74
CA ALA A 26 7.27 -14.55 -6.48
C ALA A 26 6.12 -15.49 -6.88
N ASP A 27 4.88 -15.02 -6.79
CA ASP A 27 3.69 -15.75 -7.23
C ASP A 27 3.18 -15.21 -8.56
N ALA A 28 3.31 -16.01 -9.63
CA ALA A 28 2.86 -15.66 -10.98
C ALA A 28 1.31 -15.53 -11.10
N GLN A 29 0.54 -16.02 -10.14
CA GLN A 29 -0.91 -15.85 -10.09
C GLN A 29 -1.32 -14.48 -9.56
N GLN A 30 -0.42 -13.78 -8.89
CA GLN A 30 -0.67 -12.48 -8.32
C GLN A 30 -0.24 -11.35 -9.24
N ARG A 31 -1.00 -10.28 -9.20
CA ARG A 31 -0.65 -8.98 -9.75
C ARG A 31 -0.08 -8.12 -8.64
N VAL A 32 0.81 -7.23 -9.02
CA VAL A 32 1.42 -6.26 -8.11
C VAL A 32 0.86 -4.88 -8.44
N TYR A 33 0.36 -4.21 -7.44
CA TYR A 33 -0.21 -2.88 -7.54
C TYR A 33 0.53 -1.91 -6.62
N ALA A 34 0.67 -0.67 -7.03
CA ALA A 34 1.02 0.43 -6.12
C ALA A 34 -0.24 1.20 -5.74
N LEU A 35 -0.36 1.52 -4.47
CA LEU A 35 -1.34 2.40 -3.87
C LEU A 35 -0.58 3.64 -3.41
N ILE A 36 -0.62 4.71 -4.19
CA ILE A 36 0.23 5.88 -4.01
C ILE A 36 -0.58 7.02 -3.44
N VAL A 37 -0.11 7.64 -2.36
CA VAL A 37 -0.67 8.88 -1.80
C VAL A 37 -0.24 10.04 -2.70
N GLY A 38 -1.15 10.56 -3.53
CA GLY A 38 -0.83 11.57 -4.53
C GLY A 38 -0.16 12.81 -3.94
N ALA A 39 -0.63 13.26 -2.79
CA ALA A 39 -0.06 14.42 -2.09
C ALA A 39 1.42 14.26 -1.68
N LYS A 40 1.93 13.03 -1.60
CA LYS A 40 3.33 12.74 -1.20
C LYS A 40 4.29 12.65 -2.38
N VAL A 41 3.78 12.51 -3.61
CA VAL A 41 4.60 12.28 -4.80
C VAL A 41 4.37 13.40 -5.82
N PRO A 42 5.25 14.40 -5.89
CA PRO A 42 5.16 15.48 -6.87
C PRO A 42 5.16 14.93 -8.30
N ASP A 43 4.41 15.59 -9.19
CA ASP A 43 4.33 15.29 -10.63
C ASP A 43 3.94 13.82 -10.93
N LEU A 44 3.25 13.14 -9.99
CA LEU A 44 2.89 11.73 -10.14
C LEU A 44 2.09 11.47 -11.42
N ARG A 45 1.13 12.36 -11.74
CA ARG A 45 0.24 12.15 -12.91
C ARG A 45 0.98 12.32 -14.23
N GLU A 46 1.90 13.26 -14.32
CA GLU A 46 2.77 13.46 -15.48
C GLU A 46 3.68 12.24 -15.67
N ARG A 47 4.23 11.72 -14.59
CA ARG A 47 5.05 10.49 -14.61
C ARG A 47 4.25 9.27 -15.04
N LEU A 48 3.01 9.12 -14.57
CA LEU A 48 2.11 8.04 -14.99
C LEU A 48 1.72 8.16 -16.46
N ALA A 49 1.45 9.35 -16.94
CA ALA A 49 1.10 9.60 -18.34
C ALA A 49 2.28 9.39 -19.30
N ALA A 50 3.51 9.65 -18.86
CA ALA A 50 4.73 9.45 -19.64
C ALA A 50 5.37 8.06 -19.43
N GLY A 51 5.00 7.35 -18.38
CA GLY A 51 5.63 6.10 -17.95
C GLY A 51 5.09 4.87 -18.68
N ASP A 52 5.85 3.78 -18.55
CA ASP A 52 5.46 2.45 -19.02
C ASP A 52 4.58 1.74 -17.98
N VAL A 53 3.32 2.21 -17.87
CA VAL A 53 2.30 1.64 -16.98
C VAL A 53 1.09 1.19 -17.81
N ASP A 54 0.50 0.03 -17.46
CA ASP A 54 -0.67 -0.50 -18.19
C ASP A 54 -1.95 0.19 -17.76
N ASP A 55 -2.22 0.15 -16.47
CA ASP A 55 -3.45 0.66 -15.89
C ASP A 55 -3.16 1.51 -14.65
N TRP A 56 -3.79 2.66 -14.57
CA TRP A 56 -3.83 3.46 -13.36
C TRP A 56 -5.12 4.28 -13.26
N ASP A 57 -5.56 4.59 -12.05
CA ASP A 57 -6.73 5.44 -11.81
C ASP A 57 -6.71 6.06 -10.40
N GLY A 58 -7.38 7.20 -10.26
CA GLY A 58 -7.59 7.84 -8.95
C GLY A 58 -8.57 7.05 -8.08
N LEU A 59 -8.29 7.02 -6.78
CA LEU A 59 -9.14 6.30 -5.81
C LEU A 59 -10.21 7.20 -5.18
N TRP A 60 -10.04 8.51 -5.16
CA TRP A 60 -11.13 9.39 -4.78
C TRP A 60 -12.16 9.49 -5.91
N THR A 61 -13.43 9.63 -5.54
CA THR A 61 -14.56 9.69 -6.47
C THR A 61 -15.39 10.94 -6.24
N GLY A 62 -16.13 11.36 -7.25
CA GLY A 62 -16.95 12.57 -7.27
C GLY A 62 -16.27 13.70 -8.04
N GLU A 63 -16.85 14.89 -7.95
CA GLU A 63 -16.23 16.10 -8.50
C GLU A 63 -15.03 16.48 -7.63
N LEU A 64 -13.86 16.54 -8.23
CA LEU A 64 -12.60 16.95 -7.61
C LEU A 64 -12.13 18.24 -8.29
N ASP A 65 -11.71 19.21 -7.49
CA ASP A 65 -11.00 20.37 -8.02
C ASP A 65 -9.57 19.99 -8.47
N ALA A 66 -8.78 20.96 -8.93
CA ALA A 66 -7.45 20.72 -9.47
C ALA A 66 -6.50 20.18 -8.37
N ASP A 67 -6.54 20.78 -7.18
CA ASP A 67 -5.66 20.43 -6.07
C ASP A 67 -6.05 19.07 -5.48
N GLU A 68 -7.34 18.81 -5.32
CA GLU A 68 -7.85 17.51 -4.91
C GLU A 68 -7.46 16.39 -5.89
N ARG A 69 -7.48 16.68 -7.21
CA ARG A 69 -7.04 15.71 -8.22
C ARG A 69 -5.56 15.37 -8.12
N VAL A 70 -4.72 16.35 -7.84
CA VAL A 70 -3.28 16.13 -7.62
C VAL A 70 -3.03 15.34 -6.35
N ALA A 71 -3.73 15.69 -5.26
CA ALA A 71 -3.57 15.04 -3.97
C ALA A 71 -4.19 13.64 -3.89
N ALA A 72 -5.18 13.35 -4.76
CA ALA A 72 -5.91 12.09 -4.72
C ALA A 72 -5.00 10.88 -4.84
N PRO A 73 -5.20 9.85 -3.99
CA PRO A 73 -4.44 8.62 -4.10
C PRO A 73 -4.74 7.90 -5.41
N VAL A 74 -3.73 7.18 -5.89
CA VAL A 74 -3.74 6.50 -7.20
C VAL A 74 -3.46 5.02 -7.02
N LEU A 75 -4.21 4.17 -7.72
CA LEU A 75 -3.90 2.76 -7.94
C LEU A 75 -3.18 2.62 -9.27
N VAL A 76 -2.07 1.88 -9.28
CA VAL A 76 -1.27 1.61 -10.49
C VAL A 76 -0.97 0.13 -10.58
N THR A 77 -1.11 -0.48 -11.74
CA THR A 77 -0.58 -1.82 -12.01
C THR A 77 0.93 -1.73 -12.24
N LEU A 78 1.72 -2.41 -11.40
CA LEU A 78 3.17 -2.45 -11.56
C LEU A 78 3.58 -3.59 -12.49
N LYS A 79 4.48 -3.28 -13.42
CA LYS A 79 5.17 -4.27 -14.26
C LYS A 79 6.58 -4.50 -13.73
N ARG A 80 7.00 -5.76 -13.66
CA ARG A 80 8.40 -6.07 -13.38
C ARG A 80 9.28 -5.46 -14.47
N ALA A 81 10.35 -4.78 -14.07
CA ALA A 81 11.33 -4.15 -14.97
C ALA A 81 10.76 -3.04 -15.87
N SER A 82 9.69 -2.33 -15.47
CA SER A 82 9.31 -1.07 -16.10
C SER A 82 10.04 0.11 -15.48
N SER A 83 10.30 1.14 -16.28
CA SER A 83 10.98 2.35 -15.78
C SER A 83 10.22 3.05 -14.65
N PHE A 84 8.90 3.03 -14.70
CA PHE A 84 8.07 3.57 -13.62
C PHE A 84 8.19 2.74 -12.33
N THR A 85 8.14 1.41 -12.44
CA THR A 85 8.28 0.51 -11.30
C THR A 85 9.64 0.65 -10.65
N ASP A 86 10.70 0.66 -11.46
CA ASP A 86 12.08 0.81 -10.98
C ASP A 86 12.27 2.16 -10.27
N TRP A 87 11.77 3.24 -10.85
CA TRP A 87 11.78 4.56 -10.21
C TRP A 87 11.00 4.59 -8.90
N LEU A 88 9.76 4.04 -8.88
CA LEU A 88 8.88 4.10 -7.70
C LEU A 88 9.46 3.34 -6.51
N LEU A 89 10.00 2.12 -6.77
CA LEU A 89 10.50 1.22 -5.73
C LEU A 89 11.94 1.50 -5.31
N SER A 90 12.65 2.39 -5.99
CA SER A 90 14.02 2.80 -5.65
C SER A 90 14.10 4.30 -5.31
N GLU A 91 14.12 5.17 -6.31
CA GLU A 91 14.33 6.60 -6.14
C GLU A 91 13.19 7.28 -5.37
N ALA A 92 11.93 7.00 -5.73
CA ALA A 92 10.79 7.58 -5.05
C ALA A 92 10.66 7.08 -3.61
N ALA A 93 10.96 5.81 -3.35
CA ALA A 93 10.96 5.24 -2.01
C ALA A 93 12.01 5.92 -1.11
N ALA A 94 13.19 6.24 -1.65
CA ALA A 94 14.25 6.94 -0.92
C ALA A 94 13.96 8.43 -0.75
N THR A 95 13.31 9.07 -1.74
CA THR A 95 13.14 10.53 -1.77
C THR A 95 11.89 11.01 -1.04
N PHE A 96 10.77 10.31 -1.22
CA PHE A 96 9.47 10.78 -0.74
C PHE A 96 8.98 10.06 0.53
N GLY A 97 9.78 9.19 1.10
CA GLY A 97 9.52 8.43 2.33
C GLY A 97 8.04 8.08 2.58
N GLY A 98 7.70 6.81 2.57
CA GLY A 98 6.31 6.40 2.84
C GLY A 98 5.30 6.90 1.80
N TRP A 99 5.65 6.90 0.51
CA TRP A 99 4.76 7.33 -0.58
C TRP A 99 3.45 6.57 -0.68
N GLY A 100 3.34 5.41 -0.04
CA GLY A 100 2.16 4.55 -0.05
C GLY A 100 2.48 3.09 0.24
N ALA A 101 1.77 2.17 -0.40
CA ALA A 101 1.93 0.73 -0.21
C ALA A 101 1.94 -0.03 -1.53
N VAL A 102 2.64 -1.15 -1.56
CA VAL A 102 2.54 -2.16 -2.62
C VAL A 102 1.55 -3.23 -2.18
N ALA A 103 0.59 -3.54 -3.04
CA ALA A 103 -0.39 -4.60 -2.82
C ALA A 103 -0.14 -5.77 -3.77
N GLN A 104 -0.18 -6.99 -3.24
CA GLN A 104 -0.24 -8.22 -4.02
C GLN A 104 -1.68 -8.75 -4.01
N SER A 105 -2.20 -9.12 -5.17
CA SER A 105 -3.58 -9.58 -5.31
C SER A 105 -3.79 -10.42 -6.56
N SER A 106 -4.65 -11.43 -6.47
CA SER A 106 -5.14 -12.19 -7.62
C SER A 106 -6.23 -11.46 -8.41
N LEU A 107 -6.80 -10.38 -7.88
CA LEU A 107 -7.91 -9.65 -8.48
C LEU A 107 -7.45 -8.78 -9.66
N PRO A 108 -8.28 -8.62 -10.71
CA PRO A 108 -8.01 -7.73 -11.82
C PRO A 108 -8.13 -6.26 -11.42
N PHE A 109 -7.49 -5.36 -12.19
CA PHE A 109 -7.39 -3.92 -11.92
C PHE A 109 -8.72 -3.24 -11.56
N LEU A 110 -9.77 -3.47 -12.33
CA LEU A 110 -11.07 -2.82 -12.08
C LEU A 110 -11.69 -3.23 -10.75
N THR A 111 -11.52 -4.49 -10.34
CA THR A 111 -11.98 -4.98 -9.03
C THR A 111 -11.14 -4.38 -7.91
N MET A 112 -9.82 -4.35 -8.08
CA MET A 112 -8.89 -3.70 -7.15
C MET A 112 -9.20 -2.22 -6.97
N ARG A 113 -9.46 -1.50 -8.07
CA ARG A 113 -9.86 -0.09 -8.03
C ARG A 113 -11.13 0.11 -7.23
N THR A 114 -12.15 -0.72 -7.47
CA THR A 114 -13.42 -0.63 -6.73
C THR A 114 -13.21 -0.88 -5.24
N HIS A 115 -12.42 -1.88 -4.90
CA HIS A 115 -12.05 -2.18 -3.52
C HIS A 115 -11.27 -1.04 -2.86
N GLY A 116 -10.22 -0.54 -3.50
CA GLY A 116 -9.42 0.59 -3.02
C GLY A 116 -10.25 1.85 -2.79
N ARG A 117 -11.19 2.17 -3.70
CA ARG A 117 -12.13 3.29 -3.55
C ARG A 117 -13.06 3.14 -2.36
N ALA A 118 -13.49 1.92 -2.05
CA ALA A 118 -14.33 1.65 -0.89
C ALA A 118 -13.57 1.88 0.42
N LEU A 119 -12.27 1.53 0.46
CA LEU A 119 -11.42 1.75 1.62
C LEU A 119 -11.03 3.22 1.84
N CYS A 120 -11.06 4.07 0.81
CA CYS A 120 -10.83 5.51 0.94
C CYS A 120 -11.99 6.27 1.61
N LYS A 121 -13.03 5.57 2.04
CA LYS A 121 -14.19 6.17 2.72
C LYS A 121 -14.33 5.59 4.11
N ALA A 122 -14.36 6.46 5.11
CA ALA A 122 -14.68 6.10 6.47
C ALA A 122 -15.92 6.85 6.94
N GLN A 123 -16.67 6.25 7.85
CA GLN A 123 -17.82 6.87 8.47
C GLN A 123 -17.52 7.13 9.94
N LEU A 124 -17.67 8.37 10.35
CA LEU A 124 -17.53 8.77 11.75
C LEU A 124 -18.76 8.34 12.56
N PRO A 125 -18.66 8.24 13.90
CA PRO A 125 -19.79 7.87 14.77
C PRO A 125 -21.01 8.79 14.63
N ASN A 126 -20.82 10.03 14.19
CA ASN A 126 -21.90 10.99 13.94
C ASN A 126 -22.58 10.81 12.57
N GLY A 127 -22.18 9.77 11.79
CA GLY A 127 -22.71 9.49 10.46
C GLY A 127 -22.04 10.27 9.32
N GLN A 128 -21.11 11.17 9.63
CA GLN A 128 -20.38 11.92 8.60
C GLN A 128 -19.38 11.01 7.87
N SER A 129 -19.39 11.04 6.53
CA SER A 129 -18.38 10.36 5.72
C SER A 129 -17.15 11.25 5.57
N ILE A 130 -15.98 10.65 5.73
CA ILE A 130 -14.69 11.30 5.49
C ILE A 130 -13.89 10.51 4.46
N ARG A 131 -12.97 11.18 3.77
CA ARG A 131 -11.94 10.56 2.93
C ARG A 131 -10.73 10.25 3.82
N ILE A 132 -10.12 9.09 3.60
CA ILE A 132 -8.88 8.70 4.28
C ILE A 132 -7.90 8.13 3.26
N ASP A 133 -6.64 8.47 3.43
CA ASP A 133 -5.53 7.89 2.66
C ASP A 133 -5.01 6.66 3.40
N TRP A 134 -5.87 5.63 3.45
CA TRP A 134 -5.61 4.41 4.22
C TRP A 134 -4.34 3.68 3.79
N MET A 135 -3.85 3.93 2.55
CA MET A 135 -2.60 3.36 2.02
C MET A 135 -1.34 4.07 2.51
N ASP A 136 -1.47 5.17 3.23
CA ASP A 136 -0.34 5.83 3.89
C ASP A 136 0.29 4.88 4.89
N PRO A 137 1.62 4.64 4.86
CA PRO A 137 2.30 3.74 5.79
C PRO A 137 2.01 4.03 7.25
N ASP A 138 1.95 5.31 7.64
CA ASP A 138 1.65 5.71 9.02
C ASP A 138 0.22 5.33 9.41
N VAL A 139 -0.73 5.44 8.47
CA VAL A 139 -2.12 5.04 8.67
C VAL A 139 -2.23 3.51 8.76
N ILE A 140 -1.56 2.78 7.87
CA ILE A 140 -1.51 1.30 7.91
C ILE A 140 -0.94 0.82 9.25
N GLU A 141 0.21 1.36 9.67
CA GLU A 141 0.86 0.99 10.94
C GLU A 141 0.01 1.32 12.17
N ALA A 142 -0.77 2.41 12.14
CA ALA A 142 -1.64 2.79 13.23
C ALA A 142 -2.94 1.99 13.28
N LEU A 143 -3.54 1.68 12.12
CA LEU A 143 -4.89 1.11 12.07
C LEU A 143 -4.92 -0.42 12.06
N LEU A 144 -4.06 -1.08 11.26
CA LEU A 144 -4.15 -2.54 11.10
C LEU A 144 -3.96 -3.31 12.41
N PRO A 145 -3.00 -2.96 13.30
CA PRO A 145 -2.81 -3.71 14.56
C PRO A 145 -3.97 -3.60 15.55
N VAL A 146 -4.80 -2.57 15.43
CA VAL A 146 -5.94 -2.33 16.35
C VAL A 146 -7.30 -2.61 15.71
N ALA A 147 -7.31 -2.96 14.42
CA ALA A 147 -8.53 -3.25 13.69
C ALA A 147 -9.21 -4.53 14.18
N ALA A 148 -10.54 -4.49 14.27
CA ALA A 148 -11.33 -5.68 14.59
C ALA A 148 -11.24 -6.73 13.45
N PRO A 149 -11.46 -8.02 13.75
CA PRO A 149 -11.33 -9.10 12.74
C PRO A 149 -12.19 -8.89 11.48
N ASP A 150 -13.38 -8.36 11.60
CA ASP A 150 -14.25 -8.04 10.47
C ASP A 150 -13.73 -6.87 9.63
N GLN A 151 -13.08 -5.89 10.26
CA GLN A 151 -12.40 -4.79 9.58
C GLN A 151 -11.18 -5.31 8.80
N LEU A 152 -10.36 -6.17 9.42
CA LEU A 152 -9.24 -6.82 8.74
C LEU A 152 -9.71 -7.64 7.55
N GLN A 153 -10.76 -8.46 7.70
CA GLN A 153 -11.34 -9.21 6.59
C GLN A 153 -11.81 -8.30 5.46
N ARG A 154 -12.39 -7.14 5.80
CA ARG A 154 -12.81 -6.16 4.78
C ARG A 154 -11.63 -5.56 4.04
N VAL A 155 -10.54 -5.20 4.73
CA VAL A 155 -9.31 -4.70 4.09
C VAL A 155 -8.73 -5.78 3.18
N TYR A 156 -8.56 -6.99 3.69
CA TYR A 156 -7.94 -8.12 2.97
C TYR A 156 -8.87 -8.85 2.00
N ALA A 157 -10.11 -8.42 1.82
CA ALA A 157 -10.99 -8.97 0.77
C ALA A 157 -10.45 -8.75 -0.66
N GLY A 158 -9.55 -7.77 -0.84
CA GLY A 158 -8.91 -7.47 -2.11
C GLY A 158 -7.39 -7.71 -2.13
N PHE A 159 -6.75 -7.97 -1.00
CA PHE A 159 -5.31 -8.06 -0.91
C PHE A 159 -4.86 -9.39 -0.30
N ASP A 160 -3.88 -10.03 -0.93
CA ASP A 160 -3.17 -11.17 -0.33
C ASP A 160 -2.08 -10.67 0.62
N ALA A 161 -1.44 -9.56 0.26
CA ALA A 161 -0.50 -8.85 1.12
C ALA A 161 -0.42 -7.35 0.78
N LEU A 162 -0.04 -6.56 1.79
CA LEU A 162 0.33 -5.15 1.67
C LEU A 162 1.76 -4.99 2.15
N THR A 163 2.58 -4.23 1.43
CA THR A 163 3.96 -3.93 1.80
C THR A 163 4.16 -2.42 1.81
N THR A 164 4.55 -1.88 2.95
CA THR A 164 4.94 -0.48 3.09
C THR A 164 6.46 -0.35 3.10
N MET A 165 6.96 0.76 2.57
CA MET A 165 8.39 1.07 2.47
C MET A 165 8.62 2.40 3.15
N ALA A 166 9.35 2.38 4.26
CA ALA A 166 9.72 3.58 5.01
C ALA A 166 11.03 3.33 5.76
N ASP A 167 11.90 4.35 5.83
CA ASP A 167 13.14 4.33 6.62
C ASP A 167 14.03 3.10 6.36
N ASP A 168 14.31 2.78 5.12
CA ASP A 168 15.10 1.60 4.70
C ASP A 168 14.54 0.27 5.20
N ARG A 169 13.24 0.23 5.48
CA ARG A 169 12.55 -0.98 5.93
C ARG A 169 11.33 -1.26 5.06
N TRP A 170 11.13 -2.52 4.77
CA TRP A 170 9.90 -3.04 4.19
C TRP A 170 9.10 -3.76 5.27
N THR A 171 7.87 -3.32 5.47
CA THR A 171 6.94 -3.99 6.37
C THR A 171 5.85 -4.65 5.55
N ARG A 172 5.84 -5.98 5.55
CA ARG A 172 4.83 -6.79 4.89
C ARG A 172 3.73 -7.15 5.88
N TRP A 173 2.52 -6.90 5.48
CA TRP A 173 1.31 -7.22 6.22
C TRP A 173 0.49 -8.23 5.43
N SER A 174 0.01 -9.29 6.10
CA SER A 174 -0.88 -10.30 5.50
C SER A 174 -1.86 -10.82 6.54
N LEU A 175 -2.93 -11.48 6.06
CA LEU A 175 -3.95 -12.06 6.94
C LEU A 175 -3.92 -13.58 6.82
N SER A 176 -3.75 -14.29 7.94
CA SER A 176 -3.87 -15.74 8.02
C SER A 176 -5.09 -16.11 8.88
N GLY A 177 -6.18 -16.51 8.24
CA GLY A 177 -7.48 -16.63 8.88
C GLY A 177 -7.96 -15.28 9.40
N THR A 178 -8.00 -15.09 10.72
CA THR A 178 -8.35 -13.82 11.38
C THR A 178 -7.14 -13.11 12.01
N ARG A 179 -5.94 -13.70 11.86
CA ARG A 179 -4.72 -13.19 12.48
C ARG A 179 -3.95 -12.33 11.50
N LEU A 180 -3.71 -11.08 11.86
CA LEU A 180 -2.79 -10.20 11.16
C LEU A 180 -1.35 -10.66 11.40
N LEU A 181 -0.60 -10.83 10.32
CA LEU A 181 0.83 -11.11 10.33
C LEU A 181 1.59 -9.87 9.90
N ARG A 182 2.70 -9.59 10.57
CA ARG A 182 3.61 -8.49 10.27
C ARG A 182 5.03 -9.01 10.16
N GLU A 183 5.66 -8.79 9.03
CA GLU A 183 7.06 -9.15 8.77
C GLU A 183 7.83 -7.87 8.43
N VAL A 184 8.95 -7.65 9.09
CA VAL A 184 9.80 -6.47 8.86
C VAL A 184 11.15 -6.92 8.34
N THR A 185 11.55 -6.36 7.20
CA THR A 185 12.83 -6.66 6.56
C THR A 185 13.58 -5.35 6.33
N GLY A 186 14.83 -5.28 6.78
CA GLY A 186 15.71 -4.16 6.46
C GLY A 186 16.18 -4.22 5.01
N VAL A 187 16.49 -3.08 4.41
CA VAL A 187 17.19 -2.96 3.13
C VAL A 187 18.69 -2.87 3.41
N ALA A 188 19.49 -3.75 2.77
CA ALA A 188 20.94 -3.77 2.88
C ALA A 188 21.60 -3.13 1.65
#